data_78a1fb950b95dd23be2d26a501d2de51
#
_entry.id   78a1fb950b95dd23be2d26a501d2de51
#
_cell.length_a   1.000
_cell.length_b   1.000
_cell.length_c   1.000
_cell.angle_alpha   90.00
_cell.angle_beta   90.00
_cell.angle_gamma   90.00
#
_symmetry.space_group_name_H-M   'P 1'
#
loop_
_entity.id
_entity.type
_entity.pdbx_description
1 polymer ?
#
loop_
_entity_poly.entity_id
_entity_poly.type
_entity_poly.pdbx_seq_one_letter_code
_entity_poly.pdbx_strand_id
1 'polypeptide(L)'
;NNLNTAKGYGASGGTSAVGTQTNAVNATGANASDFLTLETELYDGTSWTVSPGTLTTGRTGGGGAGVSSTSALMFGGFIPPSTRTDVSETWNGSTWTEGNNLNSGRNDTSGSGIVTAAFCVAGYDNPSSSALMETYDGTCWTETNNLNRSTSGGVAMGITTAGIYAGGPSPSALVESWDGTSWTEVGDLNSGRYKGSGAGNSSNTANIIFGGGEPVPTDGAKTESWNGTAWTELADLSTALIGNGGCGTNTVGLNVGGSTSPAPGNQQVATEEWAIPSAVSIAQVGQVWYNTTSTVLKGY
;
A
#
# COMPACT_ATOMS: atom_id res chain seq x y z
N ASN A 1 2.91 13.85 -11.73
CA ASN A 1 3.60 13.15 -12.82
C ASN A 1 3.70 11.65 -12.52
N ASN A 2 3.79 10.84 -13.56
CA ASN A 2 3.84 9.39 -13.48
C ASN A 2 5.25 8.85 -13.18
N LEU A 3 5.33 7.57 -12.78
CA LEU A 3 6.60 6.83 -12.68
C LEU A 3 7.38 6.90 -14.00
N ASN A 4 8.71 6.81 -13.92
CA ASN A 4 9.56 6.71 -15.10
C ASN A 4 9.50 5.30 -15.71
N THR A 5 9.37 4.28 -14.87
CA THR A 5 9.23 2.88 -15.29
C THR A 5 7.90 2.31 -14.84
N ALA A 6 7.15 1.71 -15.76
CA ALA A 6 5.92 0.99 -15.41
C ALA A 6 6.24 -0.15 -14.44
N LYS A 7 5.58 -0.15 -13.28
CA LYS A 7 5.75 -1.16 -12.24
C LYS A 7 4.38 -1.62 -11.76
N GLY A 8 4.22 -2.89 -11.59
CA GLY A 8 2.96 -3.44 -11.13
C GLY A 8 3.02 -4.93 -10.91
N TYR A 9 1.85 -5.54 -11.06
CA TYR A 9 1.67 -6.97 -10.89
C TYR A 9 2.46 -7.73 -11.96
N GLY A 10 3.46 -8.49 -11.52
CA GLY A 10 4.13 -9.50 -12.32
C GLY A 10 3.57 -10.88 -11.99
N ALA A 11 4.34 -11.94 -12.27
CA ALA A 11 3.94 -13.34 -12.10
C ALA A 11 3.36 -13.69 -10.72
N SER A 12 3.55 -12.89 -9.69
CA SER A 12 3.11 -13.20 -8.32
C SER A 12 2.99 -12.01 -7.37
N GLY A 13 2.77 -10.78 -7.82
CA GLY A 13 2.59 -9.70 -6.86
C GLY A 13 2.82 -8.29 -7.41
N GLY A 14 2.52 -7.29 -6.59
CA GLY A 14 2.53 -5.89 -6.96
C GLY A 14 3.82 -5.14 -6.65
N THR A 15 3.79 -3.84 -6.89
CA THR A 15 4.80 -2.88 -6.46
C THR A 15 4.54 -2.44 -5.03
N SER A 16 5.57 -1.95 -4.35
CA SER A 16 5.44 -1.35 -3.01
C SER A 16 5.86 0.11 -3.03
N ALA A 17 5.00 0.97 -2.52
CA ALA A 17 5.29 2.37 -2.29
C ALA A 17 5.13 2.70 -0.81
N VAL A 18 6.06 3.47 -0.25
CA VAL A 18 6.01 3.94 1.14
C VAL A 18 6.36 5.41 1.21
N GLY A 19 5.85 6.11 2.24
CA GLY A 19 6.09 7.53 2.42
C GLY A 19 4.80 8.32 2.63
N THR A 20 4.83 9.57 2.19
CA THR A 20 3.69 10.49 2.18
C THR A 20 3.30 10.83 0.75
N GLN A 21 2.15 11.51 0.58
CA GLN A 21 1.71 11.99 -0.74
C GLN A 21 2.75 12.88 -1.46
N THR A 22 3.59 13.61 -0.73
CA THR A 22 4.57 14.55 -1.29
C THR A 22 6.02 14.10 -1.12
N ASN A 23 6.25 12.92 -0.55
CA ASN A 23 7.61 12.44 -0.26
C ASN A 23 7.56 10.91 -0.13
N ALA A 24 7.74 10.21 -1.25
CA ALA A 24 7.59 8.76 -1.30
C ALA A 24 8.74 8.08 -2.04
N VAL A 25 8.91 6.79 -1.75
CA VAL A 25 9.76 5.88 -2.51
C VAL A 25 8.93 4.74 -3.06
N ASN A 26 9.16 4.39 -4.31
CA ASN A 26 8.63 3.20 -4.95
C ASN A 26 9.78 2.27 -5.34
N ALA A 27 9.73 1.04 -4.87
CA ALA A 27 10.69 0.00 -5.20
C ALA A 27 9.95 -1.34 -5.32
N THR A 28 10.60 -2.38 -5.82
CA THR A 28 10.00 -3.69 -6.12
C THR A 28 9.02 -3.66 -7.30
N GLY A 29 8.48 -4.80 -7.63
CA GLY A 29 7.53 -4.96 -8.73
C GLY A 29 8.16 -5.52 -10.00
N ALA A 30 7.32 -5.82 -10.98
CA ALA A 30 7.73 -6.23 -12.31
C ALA A 30 7.46 -5.12 -13.33
N ASN A 31 8.31 -5.00 -14.35
CA ASN A 31 8.12 -4.08 -15.44
C ASN A 31 7.22 -4.69 -16.53
N ALA A 32 6.95 -3.92 -17.60
CA ALA A 32 6.08 -4.34 -18.69
C ALA A 32 6.54 -5.62 -19.44
N SER A 33 7.80 -6.03 -19.28
CA SER A 33 8.34 -7.28 -19.81
C SER A 33 8.30 -8.44 -18.78
N ASP A 34 7.62 -8.24 -17.66
CA ASP A 34 7.53 -9.17 -16.52
C ASP A 34 8.89 -9.50 -15.86
N PHE A 35 9.88 -8.60 -16.03
CA PHE A 35 11.15 -8.70 -15.31
C PHE A 35 11.09 -7.94 -14.00
N LEU A 36 11.64 -8.55 -12.95
CA LEU A 36 11.80 -7.89 -11.65
C LEU A 36 12.65 -6.63 -11.79
N THR A 37 12.22 -5.55 -11.18
CA THR A 37 12.99 -4.31 -11.15
C THR A 37 13.81 -4.23 -9.87
N LEU A 38 15.03 -3.74 -9.99
CA LEU A 38 15.86 -3.31 -8.86
C LEU A 38 15.74 -1.80 -8.63
N GLU A 39 15.09 -1.11 -9.57
CA GLU A 39 15.03 0.34 -9.65
C GLU A 39 14.24 0.92 -8.50
N THR A 40 14.80 1.97 -7.93
CA THR A 40 14.16 2.82 -6.92
C THR A 40 13.78 4.15 -7.53
N GLU A 41 12.54 4.57 -7.37
CA GLU A 41 12.08 5.89 -7.76
C GLU A 41 11.62 6.69 -6.54
N LEU A 42 11.99 7.96 -6.52
CA LEU A 42 11.71 8.90 -5.43
C LEU A 42 10.73 9.97 -5.91
N TYR A 43 9.70 10.23 -5.13
CA TYR A 43 8.70 11.26 -5.38
C TYR A 43 8.92 12.47 -4.49
N ASP A 44 8.91 13.67 -5.08
CA ASP A 44 9.11 14.95 -4.39
C ASP A 44 7.81 15.76 -4.20
N GLY A 45 6.66 15.16 -4.49
CA GLY A 45 5.35 15.84 -4.50
C GLY A 45 4.98 16.41 -5.87
N THR A 46 5.86 16.30 -6.88
CA THR A 46 5.64 16.83 -8.22
C THR A 46 6.04 15.83 -9.30
N SER A 47 7.17 15.17 -9.11
CA SER A 47 7.76 14.27 -10.09
C SER A 47 8.46 13.07 -9.45
N TRP A 48 8.51 11.98 -10.21
CA TRP A 48 9.32 10.82 -9.88
C TRP A 48 10.72 10.94 -10.50
N THR A 49 11.73 10.61 -9.74
CA THR A 49 13.13 10.61 -10.17
C THR A 49 13.74 9.25 -9.87
N VAL A 50 14.39 8.64 -10.87
CA VAL A 50 15.13 7.39 -10.68
C VAL A 50 16.35 7.65 -9.81
N SER A 51 16.46 6.91 -8.73
CA SER A 51 17.62 6.94 -7.83
C SER A 51 18.74 6.05 -8.38
N PRO A 52 20.02 6.41 -8.20
CA PRO A 52 21.12 5.50 -8.51
C PRO A 52 21.21 4.30 -7.55
N GLY A 53 20.61 4.40 -6.35
CA GLY A 53 20.55 3.30 -5.41
C GLY A 53 19.47 2.31 -5.77
N THR A 54 19.84 1.04 -5.91
CA THR A 54 18.96 -0.05 -6.31
C THR A 54 18.83 -1.08 -5.19
N LEU A 55 17.70 -1.80 -5.14
CA LEU A 55 17.56 -2.98 -4.31
C LEU A 55 18.69 -3.99 -4.61
N THR A 56 19.11 -4.72 -3.61
CA THR A 56 20.08 -5.82 -3.78
C THR A 56 19.40 -7.05 -4.37
N THR A 57 18.10 -7.23 -4.07
CA THR A 57 17.31 -8.39 -4.51
C THR A 57 15.99 -7.94 -5.14
N GLY A 58 15.83 -8.16 -6.45
CA GLY A 58 14.59 -7.90 -7.18
C GLY A 58 13.49 -8.87 -6.77
N ARG A 59 12.28 -8.36 -6.49
CA ARG A 59 11.14 -9.13 -6.02
C ARG A 59 9.80 -8.43 -6.27
N THR A 60 8.72 -9.21 -6.28
CA THR A 60 7.34 -8.69 -6.34
C THR A 60 6.54 -9.17 -5.14
N GLY A 61 5.44 -8.53 -4.83
CA GLY A 61 4.49 -8.96 -3.79
C GLY A 61 5.07 -8.97 -2.38
N GLY A 62 6.12 -8.18 -2.15
CA GLY A 62 6.61 -7.90 -0.80
C GLY A 62 5.82 -6.79 -0.13
N GLY A 63 6.00 -6.66 1.19
CA GLY A 63 5.50 -5.55 1.98
C GLY A 63 6.51 -4.42 2.10
N GLY A 64 6.04 -3.27 2.60
CA GLY A 64 6.88 -2.12 2.86
C GLY A 64 6.42 -1.34 4.08
N ALA A 65 7.35 -0.58 4.68
CA ALA A 65 7.10 0.35 5.77
C ALA A 65 8.02 1.57 5.64
N GLY A 66 7.56 2.72 6.09
CA GLY A 66 8.32 3.97 6.01
C GLY A 66 7.42 5.18 5.80
N VAL A 67 7.96 6.35 6.08
CA VAL A 67 7.20 7.60 6.05
C VAL A 67 7.82 8.69 5.17
N SER A 68 8.85 8.35 4.39
CA SER A 68 9.51 9.32 3.52
C SER A 68 10.32 8.66 2.40
N SER A 69 10.68 9.43 1.38
CA SER A 69 11.60 9.02 0.31
C SER A 69 13.04 8.81 0.77
N THR A 70 13.37 9.12 2.01
CA THR A 70 14.72 8.97 2.57
C THR A 70 14.80 7.88 3.63
N SER A 71 13.70 7.21 3.95
CA SER A 71 13.66 6.18 5.00
C SER A 71 12.56 5.18 4.72
N ALA A 72 12.92 4.01 4.22
CA ALA A 72 12.00 2.94 3.86
C ALA A 72 12.56 1.56 4.23
N LEU A 73 11.65 0.61 4.40
CA LEU A 73 11.92 -0.80 4.62
C LEU A 73 11.05 -1.59 3.65
N MET A 74 11.69 -2.53 2.93
CA MET A 74 11.02 -3.49 2.05
C MET A 74 11.35 -4.91 2.49
N PHE A 75 10.37 -5.80 2.52
CA PHE A 75 10.54 -7.15 3.05
C PHE A 75 9.66 -8.18 2.36
N GLY A 76 10.12 -9.42 2.41
CA GLY A 76 9.41 -10.54 1.78
C GLY A 76 9.29 -10.42 0.27
N GLY A 77 8.40 -11.17 -0.32
CA GLY A 77 8.10 -11.13 -1.74
C GLY A 77 8.44 -12.43 -2.48
N PHE A 78 8.31 -12.37 -3.78
CA PHE A 78 8.52 -13.49 -4.69
C PHE A 78 9.64 -13.20 -5.68
N ILE A 79 10.53 -14.18 -5.82
CA ILE A 79 11.60 -14.20 -6.83
C ILE A 79 11.31 -15.40 -7.74
N PRO A 80 10.97 -15.17 -9.01
CA PRO A 80 10.76 -16.26 -9.96
C PRO A 80 11.97 -17.21 -10.07
N PRO A 81 11.76 -18.48 -10.36
CA PRO A 81 10.48 -19.10 -10.70
C PRO A 81 9.65 -19.59 -9.49
N SER A 82 10.21 -19.65 -8.28
CA SER A 82 9.51 -20.33 -7.18
C SER A 82 9.86 -19.88 -5.77
N THR A 83 10.73 -18.90 -5.57
CA THR A 83 11.25 -18.53 -4.24
C THR A 83 10.36 -17.47 -3.58
N ARG A 84 9.83 -17.79 -2.41
CA ARG A 84 9.28 -16.81 -1.45
C ARG A 84 10.45 -16.39 -0.58
N THR A 85 10.79 -15.10 -0.65
CA THR A 85 11.95 -14.59 0.06
C THR A 85 11.57 -14.03 1.42
N ASP A 86 12.47 -14.16 2.37
CA ASP A 86 12.44 -13.54 3.70
C ASP A 86 13.27 -12.25 3.75
N VAL A 87 13.98 -11.92 2.68
CA VAL A 87 14.90 -10.79 2.61
C VAL A 87 14.22 -9.48 3.01
N SER A 88 14.92 -8.73 3.85
CA SER A 88 14.52 -7.41 4.34
C SER A 88 15.63 -6.40 4.04
N GLU A 89 15.29 -5.29 3.40
CA GLU A 89 16.23 -4.23 3.03
C GLU A 89 15.75 -2.87 3.54
N THR A 90 16.66 -2.08 4.09
CA THR A 90 16.42 -0.71 4.54
C THR A 90 17.02 0.31 3.58
N TRP A 91 16.30 1.39 3.33
CA TRP A 91 16.69 2.53 2.52
C TRP A 91 17.02 3.74 3.38
N ASN A 92 18.18 4.37 3.13
CA ASN A 92 18.65 5.54 3.87
C ASN A 92 18.58 6.87 3.08
N GLY A 93 17.90 6.87 1.94
CA GLY A 93 17.84 8.02 1.02
C GLY A 93 18.84 7.94 -0.13
N SER A 94 19.78 7.00 -0.12
CA SER A 94 20.78 6.84 -1.17
C SER A 94 21.12 5.40 -1.52
N THR A 95 21.07 4.49 -0.55
CA THR A 95 21.41 3.07 -0.73
C THR A 95 20.47 2.16 0.03
N TRP A 96 20.21 0.99 -0.54
CA TRP A 96 19.59 -0.13 0.15
C TRP A 96 20.65 -0.96 0.85
N THR A 97 20.31 -1.43 2.05
CA THR A 97 21.16 -2.32 2.84
C THR A 97 20.32 -3.47 3.36
N GLU A 98 20.75 -4.69 3.11
CA GLU A 98 20.11 -5.89 3.67
C GLU A 98 20.29 -5.92 5.18
N GLY A 99 19.20 -6.17 5.89
CA GLY A 99 19.13 -6.31 7.35
C GLY A 99 18.82 -7.73 7.78
N ASN A 100 18.34 -7.87 9.00
CA ASN A 100 17.84 -9.16 9.48
C ASN A 100 16.51 -9.49 8.78
N ASN A 101 16.40 -10.72 8.30
CA ASN A 101 15.30 -11.19 7.49
C ASN A 101 14.07 -11.56 8.33
N LEU A 102 12.91 -11.65 7.69
CA LEU A 102 11.71 -12.27 8.24
C LEU A 102 12.02 -13.70 8.72
N ASN A 103 11.31 -14.16 9.74
CA ASN A 103 11.45 -15.56 10.19
C ASN A 103 10.83 -16.55 9.18
N SER A 104 9.91 -16.07 8.34
CA SER A 104 9.28 -16.90 7.30
C SER A 104 9.18 -16.15 5.98
N GLY A 105 9.77 -16.71 4.92
CA GLY A 105 9.68 -16.16 3.56
C GLY A 105 8.29 -16.32 2.97
N ARG A 106 7.68 -15.20 2.54
CA ARG A 106 6.32 -15.17 1.97
C ARG A 106 6.13 -14.03 1.00
N ASN A 107 5.30 -14.25 -0.01
CA ASN A 107 4.87 -13.23 -0.96
C ASN A 107 3.39 -12.86 -0.74
N ASP A 108 2.90 -11.87 -1.49
CA ASP A 108 1.56 -11.29 -1.30
C ASP A 108 1.30 -10.93 0.18
N THR A 109 2.39 -10.58 0.86
CA THR A 109 2.37 -10.07 2.22
C THR A 109 2.17 -8.56 2.20
N SER A 110 1.70 -8.02 3.29
CA SER A 110 1.52 -6.58 3.44
C SER A 110 2.11 -6.12 4.78
N GLY A 111 2.43 -4.85 4.87
CA GLY A 111 2.91 -4.29 6.11
C GLY A 111 2.83 -2.78 6.16
N SER A 112 3.11 -2.24 7.32
CA SER A 112 3.03 -0.81 7.59
C SER A 112 3.93 -0.44 8.78
N GLY A 113 4.00 0.83 9.12
CA GLY A 113 4.81 1.37 10.18
C GLY A 113 5.98 2.20 9.68
N ILE A 114 7.03 2.29 10.49
CA ILE A 114 8.27 3.02 10.19
C ILE A 114 9.47 2.07 10.22
N VAL A 115 10.61 2.50 9.70
CA VAL A 115 11.83 1.66 9.58
C VAL A 115 12.39 1.13 10.92
N THR A 116 11.94 1.66 12.05
CA THR A 116 12.34 1.21 13.40
C THR A 116 11.21 0.57 14.19
N ALA A 117 10.00 0.52 13.62
CA ALA A 117 8.80 -0.09 14.22
C ALA A 117 7.79 -0.42 13.12
N ALA A 118 8.00 -1.54 12.45
CA ALA A 118 7.17 -2.02 11.35
C ALA A 118 6.51 -3.36 11.69
N PHE A 119 5.50 -3.73 10.92
CA PHE A 119 4.94 -5.07 10.97
C PHE A 119 4.73 -5.62 9.57
N CYS A 120 4.83 -6.94 9.46
CA CYS A 120 4.54 -7.74 8.28
C CYS A 120 3.45 -8.74 8.64
N VAL A 121 2.39 -8.82 7.84
CA VAL A 121 1.24 -9.64 8.16
C VAL A 121 0.70 -10.37 6.94
N ALA A 122 0.15 -11.56 7.15
CA ALA A 122 -0.41 -12.41 6.12
C ALA A 122 0.63 -12.81 5.06
N GLY A 123 0.16 -13.22 3.89
CA GLY A 123 0.98 -13.59 2.75
C GLY A 123 0.78 -15.04 2.34
N TYR A 124 1.54 -15.46 1.34
CA TYR A 124 1.52 -16.81 0.80
C TYR A 124 2.90 -17.46 0.94
N ASP A 125 2.99 -18.55 1.69
CA ASP A 125 4.24 -19.24 2.04
C ASP A 125 4.40 -20.63 1.37
N ASN A 126 3.45 -21.00 0.50
CA ASN A 126 3.39 -22.25 -0.25
C ASN A 126 3.35 -23.54 0.63
N PRO A 127 2.28 -24.33 0.56
CA PRO A 127 1.25 -24.26 -0.51
C PRO A 127 0.03 -23.40 -0.16
N SER A 128 0.02 -22.63 0.91
CA SER A 128 -1.18 -21.96 1.40
C SER A 128 -0.96 -20.50 1.79
N SER A 129 -2.05 -19.77 1.93
CA SER A 129 -2.03 -18.47 2.60
C SER A 129 -1.72 -18.62 4.08
N SER A 130 -1.08 -17.59 4.65
CA SER A 130 -0.57 -17.55 6.02
C SER A 130 -1.34 -16.52 6.85
N ALA A 131 -1.46 -16.78 8.15
CA ALA A 131 -1.98 -15.83 9.12
C ALA A 131 -0.87 -15.11 9.89
N LEU A 132 0.39 -15.44 9.62
CA LEU A 132 1.55 -14.99 10.39
C LEU A 132 1.65 -13.46 10.44
N MET A 133 1.97 -12.97 11.62
CA MET A 133 2.39 -11.59 11.84
C MET A 133 3.76 -11.56 12.49
N GLU A 134 4.61 -10.70 11.97
CA GLU A 134 5.91 -10.38 12.54
C GLU A 134 6.04 -8.88 12.74
N THR A 135 6.65 -8.46 13.84
CA THR A 135 6.98 -7.06 14.13
C THR A 135 8.48 -6.85 14.06
N TYR A 136 8.89 -5.69 13.56
CA TYR A 136 10.27 -5.25 13.42
C TYR A 136 10.56 -4.12 14.40
N ASP A 137 11.64 -4.25 15.18
CA ASP A 137 12.06 -3.27 16.20
C ASP A 137 13.16 -2.31 15.72
N GLY A 138 13.48 -2.33 14.42
CA GLY A 138 14.61 -1.60 13.84
C GLY A 138 15.87 -2.47 13.69
N THR A 139 15.85 -3.68 14.24
CA THR A 139 16.96 -4.63 14.19
C THR A 139 16.51 -6.03 13.80
N CYS A 140 15.51 -6.57 14.49
CA CYS A 140 15.06 -7.95 14.33
C CYS A 140 13.56 -8.05 14.08
N TRP A 141 13.17 -9.07 13.32
CA TRP A 141 11.79 -9.49 13.19
C TRP A 141 11.43 -10.50 14.28
N THR A 142 10.28 -10.34 14.89
CA THR A 142 9.76 -11.20 15.95
C THR A 142 8.31 -11.60 15.64
N GLU A 143 8.02 -12.89 15.68
CA GLU A 143 6.63 -13.37 15.54
C GLU A 143 5.77 -12.90 16.70
N THR A 144 4.53 -12.52 16.40
CA THR A 144 3.52 -12.08 17.37
C THR A 144 2.21 -12.84 17.13
N ASN A 145 1.12 -12.42 17.79
CA ASN A 145 -0.18 -13.07 17.60
C ASN A 145 -0.72 -12.88 16.19
N ASN A 146 -1.07 -13.96 15.56
CA ASN A 146 -1.48 -14.07 14.18
C ASN A 146 -2.90 -13.52 13.93
N LEU A 147 -3.20 -13.20 12.66
CA LEU A 147 -4.59 -13.00 12.19
C LEU A 147 -5.47 -14.20 12.57
N ASN A 148 -6.76 -13.96 12.76
CA ASN A 148 -7.74 -15.02 13.01
C ASN A 148 -7.99 -15.90 11.78
N ARG A 149 -7.58 -15.45 10.59
CA ARG A 149 -7.70 -16.20 9.33
C ARG A 149 -6.39 -16.20 8.52
N SER A 150 -6.10 -17.33 7.88
CA SER A 150 -5.03 -17.38 6.88
C SER A 150 -5.47 -16.68 5.60
N THR A 151 -4.66 -15.72 5.14
CA THR A 151 -4.98 -14.87 3.99
C THR A 151 -3.71 -14.33 3.33
N SER A 152 -3.86 -13.74 2.13
CA SER A 152 -2.76 -13.12 1.38
C SER A 152 -3.30 -12.00 0.48
N GLY A 153 -2.45 -11.11 0.00
CA GLY A 153 -2.83 -10.08 -0.97
C GLY A 153 -3.90 -9.09 -0.49
N GLY A 154 -4.12 -8.98 0.80
CA GLY A 154 -4.86 -7.88 1.40
C GLY A 154 -3.95 -6.70 1.72
N VAL A 155 -4.47 -5.69 2.36
CA VAL A 155 -3.79 -4.40 2.63
C VAL A 155 -3.66 -4.20 4.13
N ALA A 156 -2.41 -4.04 4.59
CA ALA A 156 -2.09 -3.66 5.97
C ALA A 156 -1.82 -2.16 6.07
N MET A 157 -2.33 -1.53 7.11
CA MET A 157 -2.16 -0.11 7.40
C MET A 157 -2.04 0.09 8.91
N GLY A 158 -1.51 1.23 9.34
CA GLY A 158 -1.37 1.57 10.77
C GLY A 158 0.06 1.41 11.29
N ILE A 159 0.17 1.13 12.57
CA ILE A 159 1.44 0.99 13.31
C ILE A 159 1.47 -0.32 14.10
N THR A 160 2.62 -0.66 14.68
CA THR A 160 2.83 -1.91 15.44
C THR A 160 1.90 -2.11 16.64
N THR A 161 1.28 -1.05 17.15
CA THR A 161 0.34 -1.10 18.29
C THR A 161 -1.11 -0.81 17.90
N ALA A 162 -1.37 -0.44 16.65
CA ALA A 162 -2.72 -0.09 16.17
C ALA A 162 -2.76 -0.27 14.64
N GLY A 163 -3.03 -1.47 14.19
CA GLY A 163 -3.04 -1.85 12.78
C GLY A 163 -4.42 -2.30 12.29
N ILE A 164 -4.56 -2.36 10.97
CA ILE A 164 -5.73 -2.92 10.30
C ILE A 164 -5.26 -3.73 9.09
N TYR A 165 -5.94 -4.84 8.83
CA TYR A 165 -5.74 -5.67 7.65
C TYR A 165 -7.07 -5.88 6.94
N ALA A 166 -7.15 -5.51 5.68
CA ALA A 166 -8.39 -5.54 4.91
C ALA A 166 -8.23 -6.31 3.59
N GLY A 167 -9.24 -7.09 3.23
CA GLY A 167 -9.27 -7.81 1.96
C GLY A 167 -8.58 -9.17 1.99
N GLY A 168 -8.28 -9.69 0.82
CA GLY A 168 -7.66 -11.00 0.60
C GLY A 168 -8.20 -11.70 -0.64
N PRO A 169 -7.78 -12.97 -0.89
CA PRO A 169 -8.15 -13.69 -2.11
C PRO A 169 -9.64 -14.00 -2.20
N SER A 170 -10.10 -14.29 -3.42
CA SER A 170 -11.51 -14.53 -3.80
C SER A 170 -12.42 -13.32 -3.60
N PRO A 171 -12.09 -12.16 -4.06
CA PRO A 171 -11.94 -10.88 -3.36
C PRO A 171 -12.71 -10.86 -2.04
N SER A 172 -11.98 -10.80 -0.93
CA SER A 172 -12.55 -10.76 0.42
C SER A 172 -12.88 -9.34 0.86
N ALA A 173 -14.02 -9.17 1.54
CA ALA A 173 -14.37 -7.91 2.21
C ALA A 173 -13.96 -7.86 3.69
N LEU A 174 -13.53 -8.99 4.24
CA LEU A 174 -13.24 -9.13 5.68
C LEU A 174 -12.11 -8.22 6.14
N VAL A 175 -12.28 -7.65 7.32
CA VAL A 175 -11.33 -6.73 7.94
C VAL A 175 -11.05 -7.14 9.39
N GLU A 176 -9.78 -7.17 9.75
CA GLU A 176 -9.33 -7.37 11.12
C GLU A 176 -8.54 -6.16 11.62
N SER A 177 -8.78 -5.76 12.87
CA SER A 177 -8.10 -4.67 13.56
C SER A 177 -7.18 -5.22 14.64
N TRP A 178 -5.96 -4.68 14.72
CA TRP A 178 -4.91 -4.99 15.68
C TRP A 178 -4.85 -3.92 16.77
N ASP A 179 -4.84 -4.33 18.04
CA ASP A 179 -4.77 -3.45 19.21
C ASP A 179 -3.38 -3.41 19.88
N GLY A 180 -2.37 -4.01 19.25
CA GLY A 180 -1.03 -4.19 19.82
C GLY A 180 -0.83 -5.56 20.48
N THR A 181 -1.90 -6.35 20.63
CA THR A 181 -1.86 -7.67 21.29
C THR A 181 -2.65 -8.72 20.52
N SER A 182 -3.82 -8.38 20.00
CA SER A 182 -4.74 -9.32 19.36
C SER A 182 -5.41 -8.72 18.12
N TRP A 183 -5.79 -9.59 17.21
CA TRP A 183 -6.61 -9.25 16.05
C TRP A 183 -8.09 -9.50 16.37
N THR A 184 -8.93 -8.58 15.97
CA THR A 184 -10.39 -8.67 16.13
C THR A 184 -11.07 -8.30 14.81
N GLU A 185 -12.03 -9.11 14.38
CA GLU A 185 -12.87 -8.80 13.22
C GLU A 185 -13.69 -7.53 13.46
N VAL A 186 -13.72 -6.64 12.48
CA VAL A 186 -14.43 -5.36 12.52
C VAL A 186 -15.32 -5.21 11.30
N GLY A 187 -15.89 -4.03 11.08
CA GLY A 187 -16.78 -3.78 9.92
C GLY A 187 -16.10 -4.03 8.58
N ASP A 188 -16.74 -4.80 7.73
CA ASP A 188 -16.24 -5.19 6.42
C ASP A 188 -16.20 -4.04 5.41
N LEU A 189 -15.33 -4.17 4.39
CA LEU A 189 -15.36 -3.35 3.19
C LEU A 189 -16.71 -3.43 2.48
N ASN A 190 -17.14 -2.37 1.82
CA ASN A 190 -18.34 -2.41 0.97
C ASN A 190 -18.13 -3.27 -0.28
N SER A 191 -16.90 -3.41 -0.73
CA SER A 191 -16.51 -4.29 -1.85
C SER A 191 -15.28 -5.10 -1.50
N GLY A 192 -15.30 -6.39 -1.78
CA GLY A 192 -14.15 -7.27 -1.57
C GLY A 192 -12.94 -6.82 -2.39
N ARG A 193 -11.74 -6.91 -1.81
CA ARG A 193 -10.46 -6.47 -2.40
C ARG A 193 -9.43 -7.59 -2.40
N TYR A 194 -8.66 -7.64 -3.48
CA TYR A 194 -7.48 -8.48 -3.61
C TYR A 194 -6.39 -7.71 -4.34
N LYS A 195 -5.20 -7.62 -3.74
CA LYS A 195 -4.04 -6.89 -4.30
C LYS A 195 -4.30 -5.41 -4.57
N GLY A 196 -5.03 -4.76 -3.66
CA GLY A 196 -5.11 -3.31 -3.59
C GLY A 196 -3.93 -2.71 -2.82
N SER A 197 -4.00 -1.42 -2.60
CA SER A 197 -3.05 -0.67 -1.78
C SER A 197 -3.76 0.24 -0.78
N GLY A 198 -3.02 0.82 0.14
CA GLY A 198 -3.63 1.68 1.16
C GLY A 198 -2.76 2.83 1.60
N ALA A 199 -3.38 3.79 2.27
CA ALA A 199 -2.74 4.88 2.97
C ALA A 199 -3.35 5.01 4.37
N GLY A 200 -2.50 5.18 5.38
CA GLY A 200 -2.92 5.20 6.77
C GLY A 200 -1.84 4.68 7.71
N ASN A 201 -0.73 5.39 7.81
CA ASN A 201 0.44 4.95 8.57
C ASN A 201 0.41 5.37 10.05
N SER A 202 -0.75 5.76 10.60
CA SER A 202 -0.80 6.34 11.94
C SER A 202 -1.68 5.58 12.94
N SER A 203 -2.70 4.83 12.47
CA SER A 203 -3.61 4.12 13.39
C SER A 203 -4.47 3.08 12.65
N ASN A 204 -5.20 2.29 13.43
CA ASN A 204 -6.25 1.39 12.94
C ASN A 204 -7.63 2.07 12.81
N THR A 205 -7.74 3.38 12.97
CA THR A 205 -9.03 4.10 12.99
C THR A 205 -9.21 5.10 11.86
N ALA A 206 -8.19 5.33 11.04
CA ALA A 206 -8.22 6.35 9.99
C ALA A 206 -7.37 5.90 8.79
N ASN A 207 -7.99 5.20 7.84
CA ASN A 207 -7.30 4.57 6.73
C ASN A 207 -8.07 4.74 5.42
N ILE A 208 -7.39 4.56 4.31
CA ILE A 208 -7.99 4.54 2.98
C ILE A 208 -7.41 3.38 2.18
N ILE A 209 -8.24 2.70 1.40
CA ILE A 209 -7.84 1.62 0.50
C ILE A 209 -8.17 1.98 -0.94
N PHE A 210 -7.24 1.70 -1.85
CA PHE A 210 -7.33 2.00 -3.28
C PHE A 210 -7.24 0.73 -4.13
N GLY A 211 -8.06 0.63 -5.14
CA GLY A 211 -7.97 -0.40 -6.15
C GLY A 211 -8.10 -1.81 -5.59
N GLY A 212 -7.53 -2.75 -6.29
CA GLY A 212 -7.62 -4.17 -5.97
C GLY A 212 -8.99 -4.76 -6.30
N GLY A 213 -9.00 -5.91 -6.91
CA GLY A 213 -10.23 -6.61 -7.26
C GLY A 213 -9.97 -7.63 -8.35
N GLU A 214 -10.60 -8.78 -8.26
CA GLU A 214 -10.64 -9.77 -9.33
C GLU A 214 -12.08 -10.21 -9.55
N PRO A 215 -12.54 -10.24 -10.80
CA PRO A 215 -11.79 -9.85 -12.01
C PRO A 215 -11.67 -8.34 -12.19
N VAL A 216 -10.48 -7.89 -12.58
CA VAL A 216 -10.32 -6.55 -13.15
C VAL A 216 -11.17 -6.51 -14.43
N PRO A 217 -12.03 -5.48 -14.69
CA PRO A 217 -11.95 -4.11 -14.15
C PRO A 217 -13.06 -3.73 -13.14
N THR A 218 -13.95 -4.64 -12.73
CA THR A 218 -15.20 -4.22 -12.09
C THR A 218 -15.05 -3.46 -10.78
N ASP A 219 -14.13 -3.84 -9.90
CA ASP A 219 -13.93 -3.19 -8.60
C ASP A 219 -12.53 -2.60 -8.42
N GLY A 220 -11.65 -2.77 -9.39
CA GLY A 220 -10.25 -2.34 -9.32
C GLY A 220 -10.03 -0.83 -9.27
N ALA A 221 -11.04 0.00 -9.49
CA ALA A 221 -10.95 1.45 -9.34
C ALA A 221 -11.45 1.97 -7.99
N LYS A 222 -12.22 1.17 -7.28
CA LYS A 222 -12.90 1.62 -6.05
C LYS A 222 -11.94 2.10 -4.98
N THR A 223 -12.38 3.12 -4.25
CA THR A 223 -11.68 3.68 -3.10
C THR A 223 -12.63 3.74 -1.92
N GLU A 224 -12.18 3.29 -0.76
CA GLU A 224 -12.96 3.33 0.47
C GLU A 224 -12.13 3.88 1.63
N SER A 225 -12.75 4.67 2.51
CA SER A 225 -12.13 5.17 3.75
C SER A 225 -12.73 4.52 4.98
N TRP A 226 -11.88 4.25 5.96
CA TRP A 226 -12.22 3.75 7.28
C TRP A 226 -12.16 4.85 8.32
N ASN A 227 -13.18 4.96 9.16
CA ASN A 227 -13.27 5.96 10.23
C ASN A 227 -13.15 5.38 11.65
N GLY A 228 -12.72 4.13 11.76
CA GLY A 228 -12.66 3.39 13.02
C GLY A 228 -13.91 2.57 13.34
N THR A 229 -14.99 2.72 12.56
CA THR A 229 -16.27 2.02 12.78
C THR A 229 -16.85 1.45 11.49
N ALA A 230 -16.76 2.18 10.39
CA ALA A 230 -17.35 1.78 9.11
C ALA A 230 -16.49 2.24 7.93
N TRP A 231 -16.57 1.51 6.84
CA TRP A 231 -16.03 1.89 5.54
C TRP A 231 -17.05 2.73 4.76
N THR A 232 -16.54 3.73 4.08
CA THR A 232 -17.35 4.63 3.23
C THR A 232 -16.68 4.69 1.86
N GLU A 233 -17.48 4.47 0.81
CA GLU A 233 -17.04 4.59 -0.58
C GLU A 233 -16.75 6.06 -0.91
N LEU A 234 -15.64 6.29 -1.60
CA LEU A 234 -15.16 7.60 -2.01
C LEU A 234 -15.09 7.68 -3.55
N ALA A 235 -14.53 8.78 -4.07
CA ALA A 235 -14.27 8.89 -5.50
C ALA A 235 -13.27 7.81 -5.96
N ASP A 236 -13.59 7.14 -7.03
CA ASP A 236 -12.79 6.06 -7.61
C ASP A 236 -11.48 6.57 -8.23
N LEU A 237 -10.51 5.69 -8.34
CA LEU A 237 -9.34 5.89 -9.19
C LEU A 237 -9.78 6.10 -10.65
N SER A 238 -9.01 6.86 -11.41
CA SER A 238 -9.27 7.06 -12.84
C SER A 238 -9.12 5.79 -13.67
N THR A 239 -8.36 4.84 -13.17
CA THR A 239 -8.09 3.54 -13.81
C THR A 239 -8.20 2.41 -12.79
N ALA A 240 -8.86 1.32 -13.20
CA ALA A 240 -8.91 0.10 -12.39
C ALA A 240 -7.54 -0.57 -12.33
N LEU A 241 -7.02 -0.83 -11.13
CA LEU A 241 -5.67 -1.32 -10.90
C LEU A 241 -5.65 -2.45 -9.88
N ILE A 242 -4.72 -3.40 -10.10
CA ILE A 242 -4.31 -4.42 -9.11
C ILE A 242 -2.80 -4.39 -8.95
N GLY A 243 -2.31 -4.79 -7.77
CA GLY A 243 -0.88 -4.80 -7.49
C GLY A 243 -0.25 -3.41 -7.55
N ASN A 244 -1.03 -2.38 -7.25
CA ASN A 244 -0.59 -1.00 -7.10
C ASN A 244 0.08 -0.80 -5.73
N GLY A 245 0.93 0.21 -5.63
CA GLY A 245 1.50 0.69 -4.37
C GLY A 245 0.67 1.85 -3.82
N GLY A 246 0.65 2.00 -2.50
CA GLY A 246 -0.04 3.12 -1.86
C GLY A 246 0.68 3.60 -0.61
N CYS A 247 0.62 4.89 -0.35
CA CYS A 247 1.16 5.49 0.87
C CYS A 247 0.45 6.82 1.22
N GLY A 248 0.81 7.40 2.35
CA GLY A 248 0.21 8.63 2.84
C GLY A 248 -0.67 8.44 4.06
N THR A 249 -1.67 9.28 4.20
CA THR A 249 -2.65 9.23 5.30
C THR A 249 -4.07 9.05 4.75
N ASN A 250 -5.03 8.86 5.65
CA ASN A 250 -6.45 8.81 5.28
C ASN A 250 -7.00 10.12 4.69
N THR A 251 -6.28 11.21 4.78
CA THR A 251 -6.69 12.53 4.27
C THR A 251 -5.93 12.96 3.02
N VAL A 252 -4.73 12.43 2.83
CA VAL A 252 -3.87 12.70 1.68
C VAL A 252 -3.11 11.42 1.33
N GLY A 253 -3.51 10.78 0.25
CA GLY A 253 -2.97 9.50 -0.22
C GLY A 253 -2.32 9.58 -1.59
N LEU A 254 -1.44 8.65 -1.86
CA LEU A 254 -0.80 8.46 -3.15
C LEU A 254 -1.01 7.01 -3.60
N ASN A 255 -1.54 6.84 -4.80
CA ASN A 255 -1.64 5.55 -5.47
C ASN A 255 -0.65 5.50 -6.64
N VAL A 256 0.09 4.41 -6.79
CA VAL A 256 1.25 4.35 -7.69
C VAL A 256 1.30 3.03 -8.45
N GLY A 257 1.51 3.11 -9.76
CA GLY A 257 1.73 1.95 -10.61
C GLY A 257 0.55 0.97 -10.60
N GLY A 258 0.84 -0.31 -10.55
CA GLY A 258 -0.15 -1.37 -10.65
C GLY A 258 -0.33 -1.88 -12.07
N SER A 259 -1.31 -2.74 -12.27
CA SER A 259 -1.64 -3.33 -13.57
C SER A 259 -3.13 -3.27 -13.84
N THR A 260 -3.49 -3.06 -15.09
CA THR A 260 -4.91 -3.09 -15.54
C THR A 260 -5.40 -4.52 -15.79
N SER A 261 -4.52 -5.50 -15.72
CA SER A 261 -4.80 -6.93 -15.89
C SER A 261 -3.67 -7.73 -15.25
N PRO A 262 -3.90 -8.94 -14.75
CA PRO A 262 -2.83 -9.82 -14.26
C PRO A 262 -1.89 -10.33 -15.35
N ALA A 263 -2.21 -10.13 -16.64
CA ALA A 263 -1.35 -10.54 -17.74
C ALA A 263 -0.13 -9.61 -17.88
N PRO A 264 1.04 -10.14 -18.30
CA PRO A 264 2.22 -9.33 -18.61
C PRO A 264 1.95 -8.22 -19.61
N GLY A 265 2.68 -7.10 -19.51
CA GLY A 265 2.56 -5.96 -20.42
C GLY A 265 1.45 -4.96 -20.05
N ASN A 266 0.74 -5.19 -18.95
CA ASN A 266 -0.34 -4.30 -18.47
C ASN A 266 0.07 -3.41 -17.28
N GLN A 267 1.35 -3.43 -16.91
CA GLN A 267 1.90 -2.61 -15.84
C GLN A 267 1.82 -1.13 -16.20
N GLN A 268 1.51 -0.30 -15.22
CA GLN A 268 1.23 1.12 -15.41
C GLN A 268 2.33 2.00 -14.79
N VAL A 269 2.45 3.19 -15.30
CA VAL A 269 3.23 4.30 -14.73
C VAL A 269 2.37 5.24 -13.90
N ALA A 270 1.06 5.02 -13.85
CA ALA A 270 0.09 5.93 -13.26
C ALA A 270 0.45 6.31 -11.81
N THR A 271 0.29 7.57 -11.50
CA THR A 271 0.34 8.10 -10.14
C THR A 271 -0.89 8.96 -9.94
N GLU A 272 -1.68 8.64 -8.96
CA GLU A 272 -2.89 9.39 -8.60
C GLU A 272 -2.79 9.90 -7.16
N GLU A 273 -3.00 11.19 -7.00
CA GLU A 273 -3.07 11.84 -5.69
C GLU A 273 -4.52 11.92 -5.23
N TRP A 274 -4.75 11.47 -4.02
CA TRP A 274 -6.04 11.58 -3.38
C TRP A 274 -5.97 12.53 -2.19
N ALA A 275 -6.93 13.44 -2.08
CA ALA A 275 -7.05 14.32 -0.93
C ALA A 275 -8.53 14.50 -0.58
N ILE A 276 -8.85 14.49 0.71
CA ILE A 276 -10.17 14.94 1.15
C ILE A 276 -10.29 16.41 0.74
N PRO A 277 -11.33 16.78 -0.04
CA PRO A 277 -11.58 18.19 -0.32
C PRO A 277 -11.63 18.93 1.02
N SER A 278 -10.84 20.01 1.15
CA SER A 278 -10.91 20.86 2.32
C SER A 278 -12.38 21.16 2.62
N ALA A 279 -12.80 20.97 3.86
CA ALA A 279 -14.18 21.12 4.24
C ALA A 279 -14.71 22.42 3.64
N VAL A 280 -15.66 22.31 2.73
CA VAL A 280 -16.38 23.49 2.24
C VAL A 280 -17.07 24.07 3.48
N SER A 281 -16.61 25.21 3.95
CA SER A 281 -17.32 25.91 5.00
C SER A 281 -18.74 26.12 4.49
N ILE A 282 -19.70 25.40 5.05
CA ILE A 282 -21.11 25.63 4.71
C ILE A 282 -21.40 27.05 5.17
N ALA A 283 -21.47 27.97 4.20
CA ALA A 283 -21.81 29.34 4.49
C ALA A 283 -23.19 29.38 5.17
N GLN A 284 -23.26 29.95 6.35
CA GLN A 284 -24.53 30.15 7.01
C GLN A 284 -25.37 31.16 6.22
N VAL A 285 -26.70 31.06 6.32
CA VAL A 285 -27.59 32.02 5.66
C VAL A 285 -27.18 33.44 6.03
N GLY A 286 -26.94 34.26 5.03
CA GLY A 286 -26.46 35.66 5.21
C GLY A 286 -24.94 35.84 5.10
N GLN A 287 -24.17 34.76 4.97
CA GLN A 287 -22.74 34.87 4.69
C GLN A 287 -22.48 35.02 3.18
N VAL A 288 -21.54 35.85 2.83
CA VAL A 288 -21.00 35.99 1.47
C VAL A 288 -19.59 35.40 1.46
N TRP A 289 -19.34 34.53 0.51
CA TRP A 289 -18.02 33.95 0.34
C TRP A 289 -17.53 34.11 -1.11
N TYR A 290 -16.22 34.22 -1.26
CA TYR A 290 -15.56 34.41 -2.54
C TYR A 290 -14.90 33.12 -2.97
N ASN A 291 -15.30 32.61 -4.11
CA ASN A 291 -14.63 31.44 -4.72
C ASN A 291 -13.39 31.92 -5.48
N THR A 292 -12.22 31.64 -4.92
CA THR A 292 -10.94 32.06 -5.52
C THR A 292 -10.63 31.37 -6.86
N THR A 293 -11.22 30.21 -7.13
CA THR A 293 -11.02 29.49 -8.39
C THR A 293 -11.90 30.04 -9.51
N SER A 294 -13.13 30.40 -9.22
CA SER A 294 -14.08 30.94 -10.20
C SER A 294 -14.19 32.46 -10.21
N THR A 295 -13.51 33.16 -9.27
CA THR A 295 -13.56 34.65 -9.11
C THR A 295 -14.98 35.20 -8.97
N VAL A 296 -15.89 34.46 -8.38
CA VAL A 296 -17.30 34.82 -8.26
C VAL A 296 -17.69 34.91 -6.80
N LEU A 297 -18.37 36.02 -6.43
CA LEU A 297 -19.07 36.19 -5.16
C LEU A 297 -20.34 35.33 -5.16
N LYS A 298 -20.51 34.52 -4.12
CA LYS A 298 -21.72 33.75 -3.87
C LYS A 298 -22.29 34.12 -2.50
N GLY A 299 -23.60 34.29 -2.40
CA GLY A 299 -24.31 34.52 -1.15
C GLY A 299 -25.46 33.52 -0.98
N TYR A 300 -25.77 33.19 0.26
CA TYR A 300 -26.91 32.36 0.67
C TYR A 300 -27.83 33.19 1.57
#